data_ac2aab57ad4189b1d8052f7fba27fa3e
#
_entry.id   ac2aab57ad4189b1d8052f7fba27fa3e
#
_cell.length_a   1.000
_cell.length_b   1.000
_cell.length_c   1.000
_cell.angle_alpha   90.00
_cell.angle_beta   90.00
_cell.angle_gamma   90.00
#
_symmetry.space_group_name_H-M   'P 1'
#
loop_
_entity.id
_entity.type
_entity.pdbx_description
1 polymer ?
#
loop_
_entity_poly.entity_id
_entity_poly.type
_entity_poly.pdbx_seq_one_letter_code
_entity_poly.pdbx_strand_id
1 'polypeptide(L)'
;IRIEPDAGGKIGFTSFSRKYGQPWYEGSVELALQEEGILIINEVDLETYLCYVVPSEMPESYGLEALKAQAVCARSYARRQLEGSVYTGYHADVDDTTAFQVYNNTETDELTRQSVAETEGQVLTYEGNLITAYYYATSCGFGNDIQIWGGAEEQAPYLKSLYQP
;
A
#
# COMPACT_ATOMS: atom_id res chain seq x y z
N ILE A 1 17.25 -13.61 -10.60
CA ILE A 1 16.85 -14.91 -10.01
C ILE A 1 15.43 -14.72 -9.47
N ARG A 2 14.52 -15.60 -9.90
CA ARG A 2 13.16 -15.65 -9.37
C ARG A 2 13.03 -16.84 -8.40
N ILE A 3 12.41 -16.60 -7.26
CA ILE A 3 12.16 -17.56 -6.20
C ILE A 3 10.65 -17.60 -6.00
N GLU A 4 10.06 -18.79 -6.02
CA GLU A 4 8.66 -19.01 -5.74
C GLU A 4 8.54 -19.88 -4.49
N PRO A 5 7.67 -19.55 -3.53
CA PRO A 5 7.47 -20.41 -2.38
C PRO A 5 6.62 -21.62 -2.75
N ASP A 6 6.70 -22.67 -1.97
CA ASP A 6 5.70 -23.74 -2.01
C ASP A 6 4.31 -23.19 -1.71
N ALA A 7 3.27 -23.92 -2.12
CA ALA A 7 1.88 -23.49 -1.95
C ALA A 7 1.57 -23.06 -0.49
N GLY A 8 1.20 -21.80 -0.31
CA GLY A 8 0.94 -21.19 1.00
C GLY A 8 2.19 -20.87 1.83
N GLY A 9 3.38 -21.02 1.25
CA GLY A 9 4.64 -20.67 1.90
C GLY A 9 4.98 -19.19 1.80
N LYS A 10 6.03 -18.79 2.54
CA LYS A 10 6.61 -17.45 2.50
C LYS A 10 8.11 -17.54 2.24
N ILE A 11 8.67 -16.50 1.62
CA ILE A 11 10.11 -16.36 1.39
C ILE A 11 10.68 -15.45 2.48
N GLY A 12 11.61 -15.96 3.29
CA GLY A 12 12.26 -15.23 4.36
C GLY A 12 13.69 -14.81 4.02
N PHE A 13 14.07 -13.63 4.45
CA PHE A 13 15.45 -13.14 4.37
C PHE A 13 16.07 -13.11 5.76
N THR A 14 17.18 -13.85 5.93
CA THR A 14 17.91 -13.93 7.21
C THR A 14 19.12 -12.99 7.27
N SER A 15 19.51 -12.42 6.13
CA SER A 15 20.69 -11.57 5.99
C SER A 15 20.49 -10.12 6.42
N PHE A 16 19.25 -9.68 6.59
CA PHE A 16 18.92 -8.33 7.03
C PHE A 16 17.63 -8.32 7.87
N SER A 17 17.43 -7.23 8.61
CA SER A 17 16.22 -7.00 9.40
C SER A 17 15.55 -5.72 8.98
N ARG A 18 14.22 -5.69 9.10
CA ARG A 18 13.38 -4.50 8.93
C ARG A 18 12.83 -4.07 10.31
N LYS A 19 11.88 -3.14 10.32
CA LYS A 19 11.32 -2.57 11.57
C LYS A 19 10.82 -3.66 12.55
N TYR A 20 10.25 -4.74 12.05
CA TYR A 20 9.66 -5.81 12.88
C TYR A 20 10.45 -7.13 12.82
N GLY A 21 11.75 -7.07 12.54
CA GLY A 21 12.62 -8.25 12.47
C GLY A 21 12.93 -8.69 11.05
N GLN A 22 13.22 -9.98 10.90
CA GLN A 22 13.52 -10.56 9.59
C GLN A 22 12.24 -10.58 8.71
N PRO A 23 12.30 -10.07 7.47
CA PRO A 23 11.13 -9.98 6.62
C PRO A 23 10.77 -11.34 6.01
N TRP A 24 9.46 -11.58 5.91
CA TRP A 24 8.87 -12.74 5.25
C TRP A 24 7.82 -12.26 4.24
N TYR A 25 7.97 -12.70 2.99
CA TYR A 25 7.13 -12.24 1.87
C TYR A 25 6.25 -13.37 1.36
N GLU A 26 4.96 -13.09 1.19
CA GLU A 26 4.07 -13.91 0.38
C GLU A 26 4.27 -13.58 -1.11
N GLY A 27 3.82 -14.47 -2.00
CA GLY A 27 4.06 -14.33 -3.44
C GLY A 27 5.48 -14.72 -3.83
N SER A 28 5.94 -14.30 -4.99
CA SER A 28 7.28 -14.59 -5.48
C SER A 28 8.25 -13.42 -5.22
N VAL A 29 9.54 -13.73 -5.22
CA VAL A 29 10.61 -12.74 -5.08
C VAL A 29 11.56 -12.84 -6.25
N GLU A 30 11.85 -11.72 -6.89
CA GLU A 30 12.92 -11.57 -7.88
C GLU A 30 14.12 -10.87 -7.26
N LEU A 31 15.31 -11.41 -7.48
CA LEU A 31 16.60 -10.83 -7.10
C LEU A 31 17.32 -10.38 -8.36
N ALA A 32 17.55 -9.08 -8.50
CA ALA A 32 18.28 -8.49 -9.61
C ALA A 32 19.57 -7.84 -9.12
N LEU A 33 20.70 -8.22 -9.75
CA LEU A 33 21.99 -7.60 -9.44
C LEU A 33 22.05 -6.21 -10.07
N GLN A 34 22.41 -5.21 -9.26
CA GLN A 34 22.66 -3.83 -9.66
C GLN A 34 24.10 -3.43 -9.33
N GLU A 35 24.55 -2.29 -9.82
CA GLU A 35 25.89 -1.77 -9.51
C GLU A 35 26.11 -1.56 -8.02
N GLU A 36 25.07 -1.11 -7.29
CA GLU A 36 25.12 -0.77 -5.86
C GLU A 36 24.70 -1.91 -4.93
N GLY A 37 24.29 -3.07 -5.47
CA GLY A 37 23.84 -4.19 -4.64
C GLY A 37 22.83 -5.09 -5.30
N ILE A 38 21.96 -5.70 -4.49
CA ILE A 38 20.90 -6.59 -4.96
C ILE A 38 19.55 -5.89 -4.75
N LEU A 39 18.84 -5.68 -5.83
CA LEU A 39 17.45 -5.26 -5.79
C LEU A 39 16.57 -6.48 -5.49
N ILE A 40 15.67 -6.32 -4.54
CA ILE A 40 14.67 -7.32 -4.15
C ILE A 40 13.32 -6.82 -4.61
N ILE A 41 12.65 -7.58 -5.47
CA ILE A 41 11.31 -7.26 -5.97
C ILE A 41 10.37 -8.36 -5.47
N ASN A 42 9.34 -7.98 -4.72
CA ASN A 42 8.29 -8.89 -4.30
C ASN A 42 7.09 -8.75 -5.23
N GLU A 43 6.74 -9.83 -5.92
CA GLU A 43 5.53 -9.90 -6.73
C GLU A 43 4.45 -10.62 -5.93
N VAL A 44 3.39 -9.90 -5.64
CA VAL A 44 2.29 -10.34 -4.78
C VAL A 44 0.96 -9.83 -5.32
N ASP A 45 -0.12 -10.57 -5.14
CA ASP A 45 -1.45 -10.07 -5.51
C ASP A 45 -1.87 -8.88 -4.63
N LEU A 46 -2.74 -8.02 -5.17
CA LEU A 46 -3.11 -6.77 -4.52
C LEU A 46 -3.79 -6.98 -3.16
N GLU A 47 -4.64 -7.98 -3.03
CA GLU A 47 -5.36 -8.20 -1.77
C GLU A 47 -4.41 -8.73 -0.68
N THR A 48 -3.49 -9.59 -1.04
CA THR A 48 -2.40 -10.03 -0.15
C THR A 48 -1.48 -8.86 0.23
N TYR A 49 -1.08 -8.00 -0.74
CA TYR A 49 -0.32 -6.78 -0.46
C TYR A 49 -1.02 -5.89 0.58
N LEU A 50 -2.34 -5.69 0.44
CA LEU A 50 -3.12 -4.89 1.39
C LEU A 50 -3.14 -5.47 2.80
N CYS A 51 -3.08 -6.80 2.96
CA CYS A 51 -2.97 -7.43 4.27
C CYS A 51 -1.70 -7.03 5.04
N TYR A 52 -0.68 -6.50 4.37
CA TYR A 52 0.55 -6.00 4.99
C TYR A 52 0.63 -4.46 5.01
N VAL A 53 -0.01 -3.78 4.08
CA VAL A 53 -0.09 -2.31 4.08
C VAL A 53 -1.02 -1.82 5.18
N VAL A 54 -2.23 -2.37 5.29
CA VAL A 54 -3.23 -1.90 6.28
C VAL A 54 -2.67 -1.91 7.70
N PRO A 55 -2.07 -2.99 8.23
CA PRO A 55 -1.54 -3.00 9.60
C PRO A 55 -0.26 -2.17 9.75
N SER A 56 0.43 -1.84 8.64
CA SER A 56 1.57 -0.92 8.66
C SER A 56 1.14 0.54 8.84
N GLU A 57 -0.09 0.88 8.42
CA GLU A 57 -0.65 2.24 8.44
C GLU A 57 -1.63 2.45 9.60
N MET A 58 -2.39 1.44 9.99
CA MET A 58 -3.46 1.55 10.99
C MET A 58 -3.47 0.36 11.95
N PRO A 59 -3.39 0.60 13.28
CA PRO A 59 -3.51 -0.46 14.28
C PRO A 59 -4.88 -1.15 14.27
N GLU A 60 -4.93 -2.47 14.53
CA GLU A 60 -6.16 -3.24 14.65
C GLU A 60 -7.15 -2.70 15.71
N SER A 61 -6.61 -2.01 16.74
CA SER A 61 -7.39 -1.41 17.82
C SER A 61 -8.41 -0.35 17.36
N TYR A 62 -8.30 0.13 16.11
CA TYR A 62 -9.28 1.06 15.54
C TYR A 62 -10.58 0.36 15.10
N GLY A 63 -10.57 -0.98 15.05
CA GLY A 63 -11.74 -1.80 14.78
C GLY A 63 -12.02 -2.03 13.30
N LEU A 64 -12.88 -3.02 13.04
CA LEU A 64 -13.12 -3.56 11.71
C LEU A 64 -13.54 -2.51 10.68
N GLU A 65 -14.45 -1.61 11.01
CA GLU A 65 -14.97 -0.64 10.03
C GLU A 65 -13.91 0.43 9.65
N ALA A 66 -13.03 0.80 10.58
CA ALA A 66 -11.90 1.68 10.28
C ALA A 66 -10.88 0.98 9.38
N LEU A 67 -10.57 -0.28 9.66
CA LEU A 67 -9.69 -1.10 8.83
C LEU A 67 -10.27 -1.32 7.42
N LYS A 68 -11.59 -1.52 7.29
CA LYS A 68 -12.27 -1.58 5.98
C LYS A 68 -12.11 -0.28 5.19
N ALA A 69 -12.33 0.87 5.83
CA ALA A 69 -12.14 2.16 5.19
C ALA A 69 -10.68 2.34 4.73
N GLN A 70 -9.72 1.97 5.58
CA GLN A 70 -8.29 2.00 5.23
C GLN A 70 -7.97 1.06 4.06
N ALA A 71 -8.52 -0.15 4.05
CA ALA A 71 -8.32 -1.12 2.96
C ALA A 71 -8.83 -0.56 1.61
N VAL A 72 -10.01 0.06 1.59
CA VAL A 72 -10.57 0.70 0.38
C VAL A 72 -9.71 1.87 -0.09
N CYS A 73 -9.25 2.73 0.83
CA CYS A 73 -8.35 3.84 0.50
C CYS A 73 -7.00 3.32 -0.04
N ALA A 74 -6.38 2.37 0.65
CA ALA A 74 -5.09 1.80 0.26
C ALA A 74 -5.17 1.08 -1.09
N ARG A 75 -6.25 0.34 -1.34
CA ARG A 75 -6.51 -0.32 -2.62
C ARG A 75 -6.66 0.69 -3.76
N SER A 76 -7.41 1.76 -3.52
CA SER A 76 -7.60 2.82 -4.53
C SER A 76 -6.28 3.51 -4.87
N TYR A 77 -5.47 3.81 -3.85
CA TYR A 77 -4.15 4.39 -4.04
C TYR A 77 -3.22 3.44 -4.82
N ALA A 78 -3.09 2.18 -4.39
CA ALA A 78 -2.25 1.18 -5.06
C ALA A 78 -2.67 0.98 -6.53
N ARG A 79 -3.97 0.78 -6.78
CA ARG A 79 -4.50 0.65 -8.16
C ARG A 79 -4.16 1.84 -9.03
N ARG A 80 -4.19 3.05 -8.48
CA ARG A 80 -3.83 4.27 -9.22
C ARG A 80 -2.33 4.31 -9.55
N GLN A 81 -1.46 3.83 -8.66
CA GLN A 81 -0.03 3.74 -8.92
C GLN A 81 0.30 2.74 -10.03
N LEU A 82 -0.40 1.60 -10.08
CA LEU A 82 -0.23 0.59 -11.13
C LEU A 82 -0.52 1.13 -12.55
N GLU A 83 -1.35 2.17 -12.68
CA GLU A 83 -1.59 2.82 -13.98
C GLU A 83 -0.38 3.66 -14.45
N GLY A 84 0.49 4.07 -13.53
CA GLY A 84 1.60 5.00 -13.79
C GLY A 84 2.97 4.35 -13.99
N SER A 85 3.19 3.14 -13.51
CA SER A 85 4.43 2.36 -13.56
C SER A 85 5.73 3.18 -13.41
N VAL A 86 6.05 3.57 -12.16
CA VAL A 86 7.16 4.48 -11.86
C VAL A 86 8.54 3.84 -12.04
N TYR A 87 8.64 2.53 -11.78
CA TYR A 87 9.90 1.79 -11.79
C TYR A 87 10.03 0.84 -12.99
N THR A 88 9.64 1.27 -14.19
CA THR A 88 9.66 0.45 -15.41
C THR A 88 11.00 -0.22 -15.68
N GLY A 89 12.12 0.44 -15.36
CA GLY A 89 13.46 -0.12 -15.54
C GLY A 89 13.79 -1.29 -14.60
N TYR A 90 12.99 -1.48 -13.56
CA TYR A 90 13.18 -2.52 -12.54
C TYR A 90 12.07 -3.56 -12.53
N HIS A 91 11.08 -3.46 -13.43
CA HIS A 91 9.89 -4.32 -13.43
C HIS A 91 9.13 -4.27 -12.10
N ALA A 92 9.09 -3.09 -11.45
CA ALA A 92 8.38 -2.85 -10.20
C ALA A 92 7.45 -1.63 -10.36
N ASP A 93 6.31 -1.68 -9.69
CA ASP A 93 5.29 -0.63 -9.79
C ASP A 93 5.43 0.41 -8.68
N VAL A 94 5.81 -0.01 -7.48
CA VAL A 94 5.92 0.81 -6.27
C VAL A 94 7.13 0.38 -5.45
N ASP A 95 7.58 1.23 -4.54
CA ASP A 95 8.49 0.85 -3.46
C ASP A 95 7.74 0.68 -2.12
N ASP A 96 8.44 0.20 -1.11
CA ASP A 96 7.90 -0.12 0.21
C ASP A 96 8.07 1.00 1.24
N THR A 97 8.32 2.23 0.78
CA THR A 97 8.57 3.40 1.62
C THR A 97 7.35 4.33 1.74
N THR A 98 7.48 5.37 2.55
CA THR A 98 6.48 6.44 2.67
C THR A 98 6.29 7.27 1.40
N ALA A 99 7.10 7.07 0.36
CA ALA A 99 6.89 7.70 -0.95
C ALA A 99 5.65 7.13 -1.66
N PHE A 100 5.29 5.89 -1.33
CA PHE A 100 4.08 5.21 -1.80
C PHE A 100 3.21 4.78 -0.62
N GLN A 101 3.34 3.51 -0.18
CA GLN A 101 2.62 2.98 0.97
C GLN A 101 3.59 2.13 1.80
N VAL A 102 3.58 2.33 3.10
CA VAL A 102 4.49 1.59 3.97
C VAL A 102 4.16 0.10 3.96
N TYR A 103 5.12 -0.70 3.56
CA TYR A 103 5.05 -2.16 3.53
C TYR A 103 6.12 -2.73 4.46
N ASN A 104 5.82 -2.81 5.75
CA ASN A 104 6.80 -3.15 6.80
C ASN A 104 6.98 -4.65 7.04
N ASN A 105 6.28 -5.52 6.32
CA ASN A 105 6.13 -6.94 6.69
C ASN A 105 5.65 -7.15 8.13
N THR A 106 4.80 -6.27 8.61
CA THR A 106 4.08 -6.47 9.88
C THR A 106 3.28 -7.74 9.78
N GLU A 107 3.28 -8.57 10.82
CA GLU A 107 2.36 -9.70 10.85
C GLU A 107 0.93 -9.21 10.70
N THR A 108 0.21 -9.81 9.78
CA THR A 108 -1.19 -9.51 9.57
C THR A 108 -2.03 -10.31 10.56
N ASP A 109 -3.00 -9.65 11.19
CA ASP A 109 -3.96 -10.24 12.10
C ASP A 109 -5.25 -10.66 11.39
N GLU A 110 -6.11 -11.38 12.08
CA GLU A 110 -7.38 -11.88 11.54
C GLU A 110 -8.32 -10.72 11.15
N LEU A 111 -8.38 -9.67 11.97
CA LEU A 111 -9.25 -8.51 11.74
C LEU A 111 -8.85 -7.73 10.48
N THR A 112 -7.54 -7.58 10.26
CA THR A 112 -6.99 -7.01 9.03
C THR A 112 -7.36 -7.84 7.81
N ARG A 113 -7.14 -9.16 7.85
CA ARG A 113 -7.51 -10.06 6.73
C ARG A 113 -9.01 -10.02 6.45
N GLN A 114 -9.84 -10.01 7.49
CA GLN A 114 -11.28 -9.85 7.37
C GLN A 114 -11.65 -8.53 6.69
N SER A 115 -11.05 -7.41 7.11
CA SER A 115 -11.33 -6.08 6.55
C SER A 115 -11.00 -5.99 5.06
N VAL A 116 -9.89 -6.58 4.63
CA VAL A 116 -9.48 -6.65 3.22
C VAL A 116 -10.43 -7.53 2.43
N ALA A 117 -10.76 -8.74 2.93
CA ALA A 117 -11.65 -9.68 2.26
C ALA A 117 -13.09 -9.15 2.11
N GLU A 118 -13.64 -8.51 3.16
CA GLU A 118 -15.00 -7.95 3.11
C GLU A 118 -15.11 -6.70 2.22
N THR A 119 -13.99 -6.10 1.84
CA THR A 119 -13.94 -4.96 0.91
C THR A 119 -13.26 -5.30 -0.41
N GLU A 120 -13.07 -6.59 -0.73
CA GLU A 120 -12.38 -7.03 -1.93
C GLU A 120 -12.92 -6.33 -3.19
N GLY A 121 -12.01 -5.82 -4.01
CA GLY A 121 -12.32 -5.13 -5.26
C GLY A 121 -12.96 -3.73 -5.11
N GLN A 122 -13.33 -3.30 -3.90
CA GLN A 122 -13.91 -1.97 -3.70
C GLN A 122 -12.84 -0.87 -3.81
N VAL A 123 -13.13 0.14 -4.61
CA VAL A 123 -12.26 1.31 -4.84
C VAL A 123 -13.07 2.59 -4.82
N LEU A 124 -12.39 3.70 -4.56
CA LEU A 124 -12.98 5.04 -4.60
C LEU A 124 -12.88 5.61 -6.02
N THR A 125 -13.99 6.14 -6.50
CA THR A 125 -14.08 6.79 -7.81
C THR A 125 -14.71 8.17 -7.70
N TYR A 126 -14.33 9.04 -8.62
CA TYR A 126 -14.99 10.33 -8.84
C TYR A 126 -15.41 10.43 -10.31
N GLU A 127 -16.70 10.65 -10.56
CA GLU A 127 -17.28 10.65 -11.92
C GLU A 127 -16.94 9.40 -12.74
N GLY A 128 -16.89 8.24 -12.06
CA GLY A 128 -16.56 6.95 -12.69
C GLY A 128 -15.07 6.66 -12.87
N ASN A 129 -14.19 7.62 -12.59
CA ASN A 129 -12.74 7.46 -12.71
C ASN A 129 -12.10 7.11 -11.35
N LEU A 130 -11.12 6.22 -11.35
CA LEU A 130 -10.35 5.88 -10.16
C LEU A 130 -9.61 7.11 -9.64
N ILE A 131 -9.73 7.38 -8.33
CA ILE A 131 -9.05 8.52 -7.69
C ILE A 131 -7.73 8.09 -7.02
N THR A 132 -6.86 9.08 -6.79
CA THR A 132 -5.75 8.92 -5.86
C THR A 132 -6.26 9.21 -4.44
N ALA A 133 -6.49 8.14 -3.68
CA ALA A 133 -7.02 8.24 -2.33
C ALA A 133 -5.89 8.49 -1.32
N TYR A 134 -5.54 9.75 -1.10
CA TYR A 134 -4.57 10.11 -0.07
C TYR A 134 -5.17 9.93 1.33
N TYR A 135 -4.36 9.46 2.27
CA TYR A 135 -4.73 9.32 3.67
C TYR A 135 -3.60 9.76 4.60
N TYR A 136 -3.93 10.09 5.83
CA TYR A 136 -2.98 10.58 6.83
C TYR A 136 -3.46 10.23 8.25
N ALA A 137 -2.52 10.11 9.19
CA ALA A 137 -2.81 9.68 10.56
C ALA A 137 -3.46 10.77 11.43
N THR A 138 -3.19 12.04 11.16
CA THR A 138 -3.67 13.17 11.99
C THR A 138 -3.99 14.38 11.14
N SER A 139 -5.01 15.17 11.56
CA SER A 139 -5.31 16.47 10.97
C SER A 139 -5.33 17.56 12.04
N CYS A 140 -5.21 18.81 11.61
CA CYS A 140 -5.39 19.98 12.46
C CYS A 140 -6.86 20.45 12.53
N GLY A 141 -7.81 19.60 12.14
CA GLY A 141 -9.22 19.92 12.06
C GLY A 141 -9.72 20.33 10.67
N PHE A 142 -8.83 20.38 9.69
CA PHE A 142 -9.16 20.61 8.27
C PHE A 142 -8.38 19.65 7.39
N GLY A 143 -9.04 19.11 6.36
CA GLY A 143 -8.37 18.46 5.26
C GLY A 143 -7.65 19.46 4.36
N ASN A 144 -6.80 18.97 3.46
CA ASN A 144 -6.14 19.76 2.43
C ASN A 144 -6.70 19.40 1.05
N ASP A 145 -6.63 20.34 0.12
CA ASP A 145 -6.86 20.11 -1.30
C ASP A 145 -5.53 19.88 -2.05
N ILE A 146 -5.62 19.65 -3.36
CA ILE A 146 -4.45 19.36 -4.21
C ILE A 146 -3.43 20.51 -4.24
N GLN A 147 -3.82 21.73 -3.90
CA GLN A 147 -2.95 22.92 -3.98
C GLN A 147 -1.77 22.83 -3.00
N ILE A 148 -1.88 22.04 -1.93
CA ILE A 148 -0.77 21.81 -0.99
C ILE A 148 0.47 21.21 -1.69
N TRP A 149 0.26 20.49 -2.80
CA TRP A 149 1.34 19.92 -3.64
C TRP A 149 1.57 20.72 -4.91
N GLY A 150 1.01 21.95 -5.01
CA GLY A 150 1.15 22.81 -6.18
C GLY A 150 0.29 22.42 -7.38
N GLY A 151 -0.68 21.51 -7.19
CA GLY A 151 -1.61 21.12 -8.23
C GLY A 151 -2.74 22.15 -8.41
N ALA A 152 -3.36 22.18 -9.60
CA ALA A 152 -4.57 22.95 -9.86
C ALA A 152 -5.82 22.17 -9.38
N GLU A 153 -6.85 22.88 -8.91
CA GLU A 153 -8.08 22.27 -8.34
C GLU A 153 -8.75 21.30 -9.33
N GLU A 154 -8.71 21.61 -10.61
CA GLU A 154 -9.29 20.80 -11.67
C GLU A 154 -8.64 19.42 -11.82
N GLN A 155 -7.42 19.26 -11.35
CA GLN A 155 -6.67 17.97 -11.41
C GLN A 155 -7.20 16.94 -10.42
N ALA A 156 -7.73 17.41 -9.28
CA ALA A 156 -8.30 16.54 -8.26
C ALA A 156 -9.49 17.22 -7.55
N PRO A 157 -10.60 17.46 -8.26
CA PRO A 157 -11.75 18.20 -7.74
C PRO A 157 -12.45 17.50 -6.58
N TYR A 158 -12.14 16.23 -6.33
CA TYR A 158 -12.62 15.45 -5.18
C TYR A 158 -11.82 15.72 -3.89
N LEU A 159 -10.60 16.28 -3.99
CA LEU A 159 -9.83 16.69 -2.82
C LEU A 159 -10.26 18.09 -2.39
N LYS A 160 -11.05 18.16 -1.34
CA LYS A 160 -11.54 19.43 -0.80
C LYS A 160 -11.01 19.63 0.62
N SER A 161 -10.65 20.88 0.91
CA SER A 161 -10.38 21.30 2.27
C SER A 161 -11.71 21.36 3.05
N LEU A 162 -11.94 20.39 3.92
CA LEU A 162 -13.17 20.29 4.72
C LEU A 162 -12.83 20.31 6.20
N TYR A 163 -13.70 20.98 6.99
CA TYR A 163 -13.61 20.94 8.43
C TYR A 163 -13.93 19.52 8.95
N GLN A 164 -13.05 19.04 9.81
CA GLN A 164 -13.14 17.73 10.46
C GLN A 164 -13.25 17.99 11.98
N PRO A 165 -14.45 17.88 12.55
CA PRO A 165 -14.67 18.16 13.97
C PRO A 165 -13.97 17.18 14.91
#